data_46110e83b1ece9a54bd4aa5c0c04a7d7
#
_entry.id   46110e83b1ece9a54bd4aa5c0c04a7d7
#
_cell.length_a   1.000
_cell.length_b   1.000
_cell.length_c   1.000
_cell.angle_alpha   90.00
_cell.angle_beta   90.00
_cell.angle_gamma   90.00
#
_symmetry.space_group_name_H-M   'P 1'
#
loop_
_entity.id
_entity.type
_entity.pdbx_description
1 polymer ?
#
loop_
_entity_poly.entity_id
_entity_poly.type
_entity_poly.pdbx_seq_one_letter_code
_entity_poly.pdbx_strand_id
1 'polypeptide(L)'
;VTGKITPVADGVTVAPTLTFGDAFSWVDLKLNANMKDIDGSETMSLKITGLDDMAQFQLANGTAVNSFYNTATNTWELKDITYDQINNIQFAHDKSVASVGVTANTVEIGNTTEGAATASATFGLKVSDVSGNFKLDAGLSLDFSKIDTISTLKNISEIDLKTAGKNELLNLSLQDVLDMSGSGKEIKISGIAEDKVSF
;
A
#
# COMPACT_ATOMS: atom_id res chain seq x y z
N VAL A 1 29.55 -31.15 -27.33
CA VAL A 1 28.81 -31.13 -26.05
C VAL A 1 28.04 -29.85 -25.99
N THR A 2 26.71 -29.90 -26.12
CA THR A 2 25.83 -28.72 -25.92
C THR A 2 25.43 -28.73 -24.43
N GLY A 3 26.08 -27.90 -23.62
CA GLY A 3 25.64 -27.66 -22.26
C GLY A 3 24.43 -26.72 -22.27
N LYS A 4 23.34 -27.08 -21.59
CA LYS A 4 22.24 -26.15 -21.29
C LYS A 4 22.61 -25.41 -20.00
N ILE A 5 22.73 -24.09 -20.07
CA ILE A 5 22.82 -23.24 -18.88
C ILE A 5 21.38 -22.96 -18.48
N THR A 6 21.01 -23.37 -17.26
CA THR A 6 19.71 -23.01 -16.66
C THR A 6 19.94 -21.80 -15.75
N PRO A 7 19.34 -20.67 -16.04
CA PRO A 7 19.46 -19.50 -15.15
C PRO A 7 18.77 -19.81 -13.82
N VAL A 8 19.34 -19.30 -12.73
CA VAL A 8 18.88 -19.51 -11.35
C VAL A 8 18.84 -18.15 -10.67
N ALA A 9 17.74 -17.82 -10.05
CA ALA A 9 17.59 -16.54 -9.34
C ALA A 9 18.61 -16.39 -8.21
N ASP A 10 19.26 -15.24 -8.18
CA ASP A 10 20.21 -14.88 -7.13
C ASP A 10 19.48 -14.43 -5.85
N GLY A 11 20.21 -14.26 -4.77
CA GLY A 11 19.62 -13.98 -3.46
C GLY A 11 19.01 -12.59 -3.36
N VAL A 12 17.95 -12.49 -2.57
CA VAL A 12 17.34 -11.24 -2.14
C VAL A 12 17.50 -11.07 -0.63
N THR A 13 17.61 -9.83 -0.16
CA THR A 13 17.50 -9.48 1.26
C THR A 13 16.45 -8.40 1.44
N VAL A 14 15.76 -8.42 2.58
CA VAL A 14 14.84 -7.38 3.02
C VAL A 14 15.12 -7.03 4.47
N ALA A 15 15.21 -5.72 4.77
CA ALA A 15 15.47 -5.21 6.11
C ALA A 15 14.57 -3.99 6.39
N PRO A 16 13.23 -4.18 6.42
CA PRO A 16 12.28 -3.10 6.60
C PRO A 16 12.46 -2.43 7.96
N THR A 17 12.13 -1.15 8.01
CA THR A 17 12.15 -0.37 9.24
C THR A 17 10.74 0.04 9.65
N LEU A 18 10.58 0.43 10.92
CA LEU A 18 9.34 1.01 11.40
C LEU A 18 8.93 2.19 10.50
N THR A 19 7.71 2.15 10.00
CA THR A 19 7.17 3.17 9.11
C THR A 19 6.15 4.04 9.86
N PHE A 20 6.20 5.34 9.60
CA PHE A 20 5.29 6.34 10.15
C PHE A 20 4.60 7.10 9.05
N GLY A 21 3.33 7.42 9.22
CA GLY A 21 2.55 8.23 8.30
C GLY A 21 1.23 8.67 8.91
N ASP A 22 0.56 9.57 8.23
CA ASP A 22 -0.82 9.92 8.57
C ASP A 22 -1.78 8.91 7.93
N ALA A 23 -2.95 8.74 8.53
CA ALA A 23 -3.99 7.89 7.96
C ALA A 23 -4.30 8.33 6.53
N PHE A 24 -4.41 7.36 5.63
CA PHE A 24 -4.71 7.58 4.20
C PHE A 24 -3.76 8.54 3.48
N SER A 25 -2.48 8.51 3.83
CA SER A 25 -1.41 9.20 3.10
C SER A 25 -0.40 8.20 2.53
N TRP A 26 0.25 8.56 1.44
CA TRP A 26 1.29 7.73 0.83
C TRP A 26 2.56 7.77 1.68
N VAL A 27 3.01 6.60 2.07
CA VAL A 27 4.19 6.40 2.91
C VAL A 27 5.12 5.39 2.26
N ASP A 28 6.42 5.66 2.27
CA ASP A 28 7.41 4.71 1.73
C ASP A 28 7.40 3.41 2.54
N LEU A 29 7.33 2.28 1.84
CA LEU A 29 7.33 0.96 2.47
C LEU A 29 8.68 0.60 3.12
N LYS A 30 9.76 1.29 2.75
CA LYS A 30 11.12 1.19 3.33
C LYS A 30 11.60 -0.25 3.53
N LEU A 31 11.47 -1.04 2.49
CA LEU A 31 11.88 -2.46 2.53
C LEU A 31 13.38 -2.63 2.71
N ASN A 32 14.20 -1.63 2.29
CA ASN A 32 15.65 -1.75 2.22
C ASN A 32 16.07 -3.07 1.56
N ALA A 33 15.37 -3.37 0.46
CA ALA A 33 15.60 -4.61 -0.26
C ALA A 33 16.82 -4.50 -1.15
N ASN A 34 17.57 -5.59 -1.25
CA ASN A 34 18.70 -5.69 -2.14
C ASN A 34 18.64 -7.02 -2.89
N MET A 35 18.57 -6.96 -4.20
CA MET A 35 18.74 -8.12 -5.09
C MET A 35 20.22 -8.22 -5.43
N LYS A 36 20.75 -9.44 -5.43
CA LYS A 36 22.19 -9.65 -5.74
C LYS A 36 22.48 -9.52 -7.22
N ASP A 37 21.53 -9.92 -8.06
CA ASP A 37 21.62 -9.70 -9.50
C ASP A 37 20.86 -8.42 -9.89
N ILE A 38 21.55 -7.56 -10.64
CA ILE A 38 21.06 -6.25 -11.08
C ILE A 38 21.03 -6.12 -12.60
N ASP A 39 21.24 -7.22 -13.35
CA ASP A 39 21.30 -7.18 -14.81
C ASP A 39 19.91 -7.09 -15.46
N GLY A 40 18.85 -7.21 -14.66
CA GLY A 40 17.45 -7.11 -15.11
C GLY A 40 16.88 -8.43 -15.59
N SER A 41 17.59 -9.54 -15.41
CA SER A 41 17.09 -10.89 -15.74
C SER A 41 16.10 -11.43 -14.71
N GLU A 42 15.99 -10.79 -13.55
CA GLU A 42 15.11 -11.21 -12.46
C GLU A 42 13.93 -10.26 -12.23
N THR A 43 12.84 -10.83 -11.75
CA THR A 43 11.72 -10.08 -11.16
C THR A 43 11.46 -10.55 -9.74
N MET A 44 10.84 -9.67 -8.96
CA MET A 44 10.46 -9.95 -7.58
C MET A 44 8.96 -9.95 -7.42
N SER A 45 8.46 -10.81 -6.55
CA SER A 45 7.14 -10.70 -5.96
C SER A 45 7.25 -10.48 -4.45
N LEU A 46 6.33 -9.69 -3.90
CA LEU A 46 6.21 -9.47 -2.46
C LEU A 46 4.90 -10.06 -1.96
N LYS A 47 4.97 -10.77 -0.84
CA LYS A 47 3.80 -11.18 -0.07
C LYS A 47 3.80 -10.40 1.24
N ILE A 48 2.72 -9.63 1.47
CA ILE A 48 2.59 -8.77 2.66
C ILE A 48 1.42 -9.29 3.50
N THR A 49 1.67 -9.51 4.78
CA THR A 49 0.70 -9.96 5.77
C THR A 49 0.50 -8.91 6.85
N GLY A 50 -0.67 -8.93 7.51
CA GLY A 50 -0.98 -8.00 8.61
C GLY A 50 -1.67 -6.71 8.17
N LEU A 51 -1.74 -6.42 6.87
CA LEU A 51 -2.58 -5.36 6.31
C LEU A 51 -3.91 -5.95 5.84
N ASP A 52 -4.99 -5.21 6.01
CA ASP A 52 -6.29 -5.57 5.45
C ASP A 52 -6.45 -5.09 3.99
N ASP A 53 -7.64 -5.27 3.42
CA ASP A 53 -7.93 -4.94 2.02
C ASP A 53 -8.12 -3.43 1.75
N MET A 54 -8.00 -2.60 2.80
CA MET A 54 -7.96 -1.13 2.67
C MET A 54 -6.59 -0.60 2.24
N ALA A 55 -5.53 -1.39 2.41
CA ALA A 55 -4.20 -0.96 1.97
C ALA A 55 -4.16 -0.71 0.46
N GLN A 56 -3.45 0.31 0.04
CA GLN A 56 -3.25 0.65 -1.36
C GLN A 56 -1.75 0.79 -1.63
N PHE A 57 -1.33 0.49 -2.85
CA PHE A 57 0.08 0.48 -3.23
C PHE A 57 0.33 1.22 -4.54
N GLN A 58 1.41 2.01 -4.57
CA GLN A 58 1.92 2.65 -5.77
C GLN A 58 3.45 2.75 -5.73
N LEU A 59 4.06 3.17 -6.83
CA LEU A 59 5.44 3.66 -6.83
C LEU A 59 5.49 5.13 -6.42
N ALA A 60 6.64 5.61 -5.95
CA ALA A 60 6.83 7.00 -5.53
C ALA A 60 6.53 8.05 -6.64
N ASN A 61 6.53 7.64 -7.90
CA ASN A 61 6.12 8.47 -9.03
C ASN A 61 4.61 8.45 -9.34
N GLY A 62 3.80 7.79 -8.49
CA GLY A 62 2.36 7.65 -8.66
C GLY A 62 1.92 6.51 -9.59
N THR A 63 2.85 5.73 -10.14
CA THR A 63 2.48 4.57 -10.98
C THR A 63 1.91 3.45 -10.11
N ALA A 64 0.76 2.91 -10.50
CA ALA A 64 0.16 1.78 -9.81
C ALA A 64 1.07 0.54 -9.82
N VAL A 65 1.15 -0.16 -8.70
CA VAL A 65 1.82 -1.45 -8.57
C VAL A 65 0.82 -2.57 -8.90
N ASN A 66 1.28 -3.60 -9.59
CA ASN A 66 0.48 -4.82 -9.82
C ASN A 66 0.25 -5.53 -8.49
N SER A 67 -0.81 -5.16 -7.78
CA SER A 67 -1.11 -5.64 -6.44
C SER A 67 -2.48 -6.31 -6.37
N PHE A 68 -2.59 -7.35 -5.57
CA PHE A 68 -3.79 -8.14 -5.37
C PHE A 68 -3.94 -8.56 -3.90
N TYR A 69 -5.14 -8.37 -3.34
CA TYR A 69 -5.47 -8.87 -2.00
C TYR A 69 -6.11 -10.26 -2.07
N ASN A 70 -5.48 -11.23 -1.45
CA ASN A 70 -5.98 -12.58 -1.36
C ASN A 70 -6.80 -12.74 -0.08
N THR A 71 -8.13 -12.73 -0.21
CA THR A 71 -9.07 -12.83 0.91
C THR A 71 -9.02 -14.18 1.63
N ALA A 72 -8.60 -15.27 0.95
CA ALA A 72 -8.51 -16.59 1.56
C ALA A 72 -7.32 -16.70 2.53
N THR A 73 -6.27 -15.93 2.32
CA THR A 73 -5.05 -15.94 3.14
C THR A 73 -4.83 -14.65 3.90
N ASN A 74 -5.68 -13.63 3.69
CA ASN A 74 -5.55 -12.27 4.22
C ASN A 74 -4.14 -11.69 3.94
N THR A 75 -3.72 -11.76 2.67
CA THR A 75 -2.40 -11.30 2.25
C THR A 75 -2.46 -10.47 0.99
N TRP A 76 -1.64 -9.44 0.92
CA TRP A 76 -1.34 -8.73 -0.31
C TRP A 76 -0.25 -9.44 -1.09
N GLU A 77 -0.41 -9.51 -2.39
CA GLU A 77 0.60 -9.99 -3.34
C GLU A 77 0.90 -8.86 -4.33
N LEU A 78 2.15 -8.42 -4.36
CA LEU A 78 2.67 -7.46 -5.34
C LEU A 78 3.55 -8.24 -6.31
N LYS A 79 3.33 -8.07 -7.61
CA LYS A 79 3.97 -8.89 -8.65
C LYS A 79 4.75 -8.02 -9.63
N ASP A 80 5.69 -8.65 -10.30
CA ASP A 80 6.48 -8.06 -11.38
C ASP A 80 7.26 -6.80 -10.95
N ILE A 81 7.77 -6.83 -9.72
CA ILE A 81 8.56 -5.73 -9.16
C ILE A 81 9.99 -5.84 -9.66
N THR A 82 10.47 -4.81 -10.34
CA THR A 82 11.85 -4.73 -10.82
C THR A 82 12.81 -4.22 -9.74
N TYR A 83 14.13 -4.40 -9.98
CA TYR A 83 15.17 -3.87 -9.10
C TYR A 83 14.99 -2.37 -8.81
N ASP A 84 14.70 -1.56 -9.83
CA ASP A 84 14.54 -0.10 -9.68
C ASP A 84 13.27 0.29 -8.91
N GLN A 85 12.28 -0.59 -8.85
CA GLN A 85 10.99 -0.32 -8.23
C GLN A 85 10.95 -0.68 -6.74
N ILE A 86 11.70 -1.72 -6.32
CA ILE A 86 11.51 -2.35 -5.01
C ILE A 86 11.61 -1.41 -3.80
N ASN A 87 12.53 -0.45 -3.85
CA ASN A 87 12.72 0.52 -2.77
C ASN A 87 11.93 1.82 -2.98
N ASN A 88 11.13 1.89 -4.05
CA ASN A 88 10.28 3.02 -4.40
C ASN A 88 8.78 2.72 -4.22
N ILE A 89 8.44 1.63 -3.55
CA ILE A 89 7.04 1.27 -3.25
C ILE A 89 6.55 2.13 -2.10
N GLN A 90 5.42 2.77 -2.32
CA GLN A 90 4.63 3.46 -1.30
C GLN A 90 3.35 2.69 -1.03
N PHE A 91 2.82 2.86 0.18
CA PHE A 91 1.51 2.34 0.54
C PHE A 91 0.75 3.35 1.39
N ALA A 92 -0.58 3.23 1.39
CA ALA A 92 -1.47 3.98 2.27
C ALA A 92 -2.32 3.00 3.08
N HIS A 93 -2.58 3.32 4.34
CA HIS A 93 -3.38 2.51 5.24
C HIS A 93 -4.15 3.40 6.23
N ASP A 94 -5.23 2.85 6.80
CA ASP A 94 -6.13 3.58 7.70
C ASP A 94 -5.70 3.55 9.16
N LYS A 95 -4.93 2.54 9.59
CA LYS A 95 -4.63 2.28 11.01
C LYS A 95 -3.23 1.75 11.26
N SER A 96 -2.79 1.88 12.52
CA SER A 96 -1.53 1.30 12.99
C SER A 96 -1.60 -0.23 13.03
N VAL A 97 -0.51 -0.88 12.64
CA VAL A 97 -0.34 -2.33 12.69
C VAL A 97 0.95 -2.65 13.43
N ALA A 98 0.84 -3.47 14.47
CA ALA A 98 2.00 -3.81 15.32
C ALA A 98 3.03 -4.68 14.59
N SER A 99 2.58 -5.52 13.67
CA SER A 99 3.45 -6.42 12.91
C SER A 99 2.93 -6.61 11.50
N VAL A 100 3.67 -6.09 10.54
CA VAL A 100 3.50 -6.31 9.11
C VAL A 100 4.61 -7.28 8.67
N GLY A 101 4.23 -8.43 8.13
CA GLY A 101 5.18 -9.40 7.58
C GLY A 101 5.38 -9.15 6.09
N VAL A 102 6.62 -9.22 5.64
CA VAL A 102 6.98 -9.16 4.21
C VAL A 102 7.81 -10.38 3.85
N THR A 103 7.43 -11.05 2.79
CA THR A 103 8.23 -12.09 2.15
C THR A 103 8.49 -11.69 0.71
N ALA A 104 9.75 -11.56 0.36
CA ALA A 104 10.21 -11.29 -1.01
C ALA A 104 10.65 -12.60 -1.66
N ASN A 105 10.22 -12.83 -2.90
CA ASN A 105 10.66 -13.95 -3.73
C ASN A 105 11.17 -13.39 -5.06
N THR A 106 12.38 -13.78 -5.45
CA THR A 106 12.94 -13.47 -6.77
C THR A 106 12.85 -14.69 -7.66
N VAL A 107 12.60 -14.44 -8.93
CA VAL A 107 12.57 -15.47 -9.98
C VAL A 107 13.24 -14.94 -11.23
N GLU A 108 13.96 -15.82 -11.91
CA GLU A 108 14.56 -15.55 -13.21
C GLU A 108 13.48 -15.41 -14.28
N ILE A 109 13.56 -14.40 -15.14
CA ILE A 109 12.63 -14.21 -16.24
C ILE A 109 12.75 -15.39 -17.22
N GLY A 110 11.63 -16.09 -17.43
CA GLY A 110 11.60 -17.29 -18.28
C GLY A 110 11.90 -18.61 -17.58
N ASN A 111 12.26 -18.58 -16.29
CA ASN A 111 12.40 -19.79 -15.47
C ASN A 111 11.70 -19.62 -14.12
N THR A 112 10.41 -19.89 -14.08
CA THR A 112 9.56 -19.69 -12.88
C THR A 112 9.57 -20.85 -11.89
N THR A 113 10.30 -21.92 -12.15
CA THR A 113 10.21 -23.18 -11.41
C THR A 113 11.46 -23.58 -10.64
N GLU A 114 12.62 -23.02 -10.98
CA GLU A 114 13.88 -23.40 -10.34
C GLU A 114 14.63 -22.18 -9.82
N GLY A 115 15.14 -22.30 -8.62
CA GLY A 115 16.11 -21.34 -8.07
C GLY A 115 15.51 -20.05 -7.50
N ALA A 116 14.22 -20.01 -7.16
CA ALA A 116 13.66 -18.85 -6.47
C ALA A 116 14.39 -18.59 -5.13
N ALA A 117 14.83 -17.36 -4.93
CA ALA A 117 15.39 -16.93 -3.65
C ALA A 117 14.31 -16.21 -2.82
N THR A 118 14.30 -16.46 -1.52
CA THR A 118 13.29 -15.94 -0.61
C THR A 118 13.94 -15.27 0.59
N ALA A 119 13.43 -14.09 0.96
CA ALA A 119 13.76 -13.43 2.21
C ALA A 119 12.49 -12.94 2.91
N SER A 120 12.45 -13.03 4.24
CA SER A 120 11.31 -12.58 5.03
C SER A 120 11.75 -11.69 6.18
N ALA A 121 10.94 -10.69 6.50
CA ALA A 121 11.14 -9.80 7.63
C ALA A 121 9.79 -9.28 8.16
N THR A 122 9.82 -8.66 9.34
CA THR A 122 8.65 -8.00 9.94
C THR A 122 9.00 -6.58 10.36
N PHE A 123 8.02 -5.68 10.32
CA PHE A 123 8.14 -4.30 10.81
C PHE A 123 6.83 -3.82 11.40
N GLY A 124 6.84 -2.69 12.12
CA GLY A 124 5.64 -2.02 12.59
C GLY A 124 5.22 -0.89 11.67
N LEU A 125 3.91 -0.66 11.59
CA LEU A 125 3.30 0.52 10.98
C LEU A 125 2.67 1.37 12.08
N LYS A 126 3.01 2.65 12.13
CA LYS A 126 2.37 3.65 12.97
C LYS A 126 1.63 4.64 12.08
N VAL A 127 0.35 4.80 12.32
CA VAL A 127 -0.52 5.76 11.63
C VAL A 127 -0.99 6.79 12.63
N SER A 128 -0.84 8.06 12.29
CA SER A 128 -1.29 9.19 13.12
C SER A 128 -2.77 9.45 12.90
N ASP A 129 -3.49 9.77 13.97
CA ASP A 129 -4.85 10.28 13.88
C ASP A 129 -4.86 11.61 13.12
N VAL A 130 -5.89 11.81 12.31
CA VAL A 130 -6.12 13.07 11.58
C VAL A 130 -7.33 13.78 12.18
N SER A 131 -7.26 15.11 12.29
CA SER A 131 -8.34 15.94 12.78
C SER A 131 -8.41 17.28 12.03
N GLY A 132 -9.58 17.92 12.04
CA GLY A 132 -9.80 19.20 11.36
C GLY A 132 -9.96 19.05 9.85
N ASN A 133 -9.03 19.55 9.07
CA ASN A 133 -9.01 19.39 7.62
C ASN A 133 -8.22 18.13 7.27
N PHE A 134 -8.94 17.13 6.78
CA PHE A 134 -8.36 15.89 6.27
C PHE A 134 -8.12 16.00 4.77
N LYS A 135 -6.86 16.03 4.37
CA LYS A 135 -6.46 16.07 2.98
C LYS A 135 -6.09 14.68 2.51
N LEU A 136 -6.76 14.21 1.47
CA LEU A 136 -6.47 12.92 0.83
C LEU A 136 -5.37 13.09 -0.21
N ASP A 137 -4.37 12.25 -0.18
CA ASP A 137 -3.32 12.25 -1.20
C ASP A 137 -3.85 11.80 -2.58
N ALA A 138 -3.14 12.19 -3.62
CA ALA A 138 -3.56 11.95 -5.01
C ALA A 138 -3.73 10.46 -5.33
N GLY A 139 -4.83 10.12 -5.98
CA GLY A 139 -5.10 8.77 -6.48
C GLY A 139 -5.58 7.78 -5.41
N LEU A 140 -5.87 8.24 -4.19
CA LEU A 140 -6.42 7.38 -3.13
C LEU A 140 -7.93 7.21 -3.23
N SER A 141 -8.38 6.02 -2.85
CA SER A 141 -9.80 5.68 -2.71
C SER A 141 -10.09 5.23 -1.28
N LEU A 142 -11.09 5.85 -0.65
CA LEU A 142 -11.61 5.46 0.66
C LEU A 142 -12.97 4.80 0.49
N ASP A 143 -13.06 3.54 0.87
CA ASP A 143 -14.32 2.80 0.90
C ASP A 143 -14.82 2.65 2.35
N PHE A 144 -15.75 3.50 2.74
CA PHE A 144 -16.28 3.53 4.11
C PHE A 144 -17.01 2.25 4.51
N SER A 145 -17.47 1.43 3.55
CA SER A 145 -18.06 0.12 3.86
C SER A 145 -17.04 -0.89 4.41
N LYS A 146 -15.74 -0.63 4.26
CA LYS A 146 -14.64 -1.48 4.72
C LYS A 146 -13.94 -0.96 5.97
N ILE A 147 -14.22 0.27 6.37
CA ILE A 147 -13.64 0.89 7.57
C ILE A 147 -14.50 0.50 8.76
N ASP A 148 -14.04 -0.45 9.57
CA ASP A 148 -14.78 -0.94 10.75
C ASP A 148 -14.95 0.12 11.83
N THR A 149 -13.95 0.99 11.99
CA THR A 149 -13.97 2.11 12.94
C THR A 149 -13.21 3.29 12.35
N ILE A 150 -13.85 4.45 12.29
CA ILE A 150 -13.22 5.70 11.87
C ILE A 150 -12.41 6.29 13.05
N SER A 151 -11.62 5.43 13.70
CA SER A 151 -10.91 5.81 14.93
C SER A 151 -9.75 6.77 14.68
N THR A 152 -9.23 6.81 13.45
CA THR A 152 -8.13 7.69 13.05
C THR A 152 -8.58 9.04 12.47
N LEU A 153 -9.87 9.17 12.12
CA LEU A 153 -10.47 10.40 11.59
C LEU A 153 -11.42 10.99 12.65
N LYS A 154 -10.97 11.99 13.42
CA LYS A 154 -11.73 12.54 14.53
C LYS A 154 -11.86 14.06 14.40
N ASN A 155 -13.07 14.57 14.71
CA ASN A 155 -13.36 16.00 14.65
C ASN A 155 -13.02 16.61 13.28
N ILE A 156 -13.36 15.87 12.24
CA ILE A 156 -13.14 16.29 10.84
C ILE A 156 -14.16 17.38 10.51
N SER A 157 -13.67 18.49 10.00
CA SER A 157 -14.49 19.63 9.51
C SER A 157 -14.54 19.69 7.99
N GLU A 158 -13.49 19.22 7.32
CA GLU A 158 -13.40 19.17 5.87
C GLU A 158 -12.63 17.93 5.40
N ILE A 159 -13.11 17.30 4.32
CA ILE A 159 -12.33 16.33 3.53
C ILE A 159 -11.93 17.02 2.23
N ASP A 160 -10.63 17.22 2.04
CA ASP A 160 -10.06 17.90 0.89
C ASP A 160 -9.49 16.89 -0.11
N LEU A 161 -10.17 16.73 -1.26
CA LEU A 161 -9.79 15.86 -2.37
C LEU A 161 -9.06 16.63 -3.49
N LYS A 162 -8.77 17.94 -3.34
CA LYS A 162 -8.20 18.81 -4.38
C LYS A 162 -6.72 18.51 -4.70
N THR A 163 -6.25 17.32 -4.45
CA THR A 163 -4.92 16.88 -4.90
C THR A 163 -4.95 16.54 -6.39
N ALA A 164 -3.80 16.65 -7.05
CA ALA A 164 -3.70 16.27 -8.45
C ALA A 164 -3.93 14.77 -8.61
N GLY A 165 -4.94 14.39 -9.41
CA GLY A 165 -5.33 13.00 -9.61
C GLY A 165 -6.72 12.71 -9.05
N LYS A 166 -7.31 11.64 -9.53
CA LYS A 166 -8.66 11.23 -9.15
C LYS A 166 -8.66 10.61 -7.76
N ASN A 167 -9.44 11.15 -6.85
CA ASN A 167 -9.73 10.59 -5.54
C ASN A 167 -11.17 10.09 -5.47
N GLU A 168 -11.43 9.09 -4.64
CA GLU A 168 -12.76 8.53 -4.47
C GLU A 168 -13.11 8.36 -2.99
N LEU A 169 -14.29 8.84 -2.60
CA LEU A 169 -14.95 8.47 -1.34
C LEU A 169 -16.14 7.58 -1.72
N LEU A 170 -16.12 6.34 -1.27
CA LEU A 170 -17.12 5.33 -1.63
C LEU A 170 -17.92 4.92 -0.40
N ASN A 171 -19.24 4.72 -0.59
CA ASN A 171 -20.15 4.21 0.45
C ASN A 171 -20.15 5.05 1.74
N LEU A 172 -20.01 6.37 1.62
CA LEU A 172 -20.03 7.28 2.77
C LEU A 172 -21.46 7.38 3.33
N SER A 173 -21.68 6.88 4.54
CA SER A 173 -22.96 6.92 5.20
C SER A 173 -23.14 8.15 6.10
N LEU A 174 -24.40 8.47 6.46
CA LEU A 174 -24.68 9.50 7.47
C LEU A 174 -23.99 9.16 8.82
N GLN A 175 -23.91 7.88 9.18
CA GLN A 175 -23.26 7.46 10.43
C GLN A 175 -21.77 7.79 10.40
N ASP A 176 -21.07 7.55 9.27
CA ASP A 176 -19.66 7.89 9.12
C ASP A 176 -19.42 9.39 9.30
N VAL A 177 -20.29 10.23 8.69
CA VAL A 177 -20.23 11.69 8.88
C VAL A 177 -20.39 12.07 10.34
N LEU A 178 -21.34 11.47 11.06
CA LEU A 178 -21.55 11.76 12.48
C LEU A 178 -20.38 11.31 13.35
N ASP A 179 -19.80 10.16 13.06
CA ASP A 179 -18.68 9.59 13.81
C ASP A 179 -17.41 10.41 13.62
N MET A 180 -17.15 10.87 12.39
CA MET A 180 -15.99 11.70 12.07
C MET A 180 -16.13 13.15 12.54
N SER A 181 -17.31 13.77 12.40
CA SER A 181 -17.52 15.20 12.63
C SER A 181 -17.59 15.60 14.12
N GLY A 182 -17.73 14.63 15.01
CA GLY A 182 -17.88 14.91 16.43
C GLY A 182 -19.12 15.77 16.74
N SER A 183 -18.95 16.91 17.39
CA SER A 183 -20.06 17.80 17.75
C SER A 183 -20.60 18.64 16.58
N GLY A 184 -19.86 18.76 15.47
CA GLY A 184 -20.20 19.59 14.32
C GLY A 184 -21.36 19.05 13.50
N LYS A 185 -21.51 17.71 13.44
CA LYS A 185 -22.56 16.97 12.71
C LYS A 185 -22.59 17.25 11.21
N GLU A 186 -21.55 17.87 10.68
CA GLU A 186 -21.39 18.16 9.25
C GLU A 186 -19.92 18.06 8.86
N ILE A 187 -19.66 17.66 7.63
CA ILE A 187 -18.33 17.65 7.02
C ILE A 187 -18.44 18.28 5.65
N LYS A 188 -17.60 19.27 5.38
CA LYS A 188 -17.44 19.82 4.03
C LYS A 188 -16.58 18.89 3.19
N ILE A 189 -17.00 18.55 1.99
CA ILE A 189 -16.19 17.81 1.02
C ILE A 189 -15.84 18.76 -0.14
N SER A 190 -14.56 18.91 -0.41
CA SER A 190 -14.03 19.74 -1.49
C SER A 190 -13.25 18.88 -2.45
N GLY A 191 -13.45 19.03 -3.75
CA GLY A 191 -12.80 18.21 -4.76
C GLY A 191 -12.65 18.92 -6.11
N ILE A 192 -12.10 18.20 -7.08
CA ILE A 192 -12.00 18.58 -8.49
C ILE A 192 -12.98 17.73 -9.32
N ALA A 193 -13.09 18.03 -10.62
CA ALA A 193 -14.11 17.40 -11.48
C ALA A 193 -13.95 15.88 -11.65
N GLU A 194 -12.73 15.36 -11.48
CA GLU A 194 -12.40 13.94 -11.59
C GLU A 194 -12.69 13.14 -10.32
N ASP A 195 -12.85 13.82 -9.19
CA ASP A 195 -13.12 13.17 -7.91
C ASP A 195 -14.54 12.59 -7.87
N LYS A 196 -14.70 11.56 -7.06
CA LYS A 196 -15.99 10.88 -6.89
C LYS A 196 -16.35 10.78 -5.41
N VAL A 197 -17.61 11.09 -5.11
CA VAL A 197 -18.21 10.80 -3.80
C VAL A 197 -19.47 9.98 -4.04
N SER A 198 -19.60 8.85 -3.35
CA SER A 198 -20.81 8.01 -3.36
C SER A 198 -21.28 7.75 -1.93
N PHE A 199 -22.60 7.69 -1.78
CA PHE A 199 -23.32 7.47 -0.54
C PHE A 199 -24.02 6.13 -0.56
#